data_6c0e516dda19382e099f37aa0ae64b09
#
_entry.id   6c0e516dda19382e099f37aa0ae64b09
#
_cell.length_a   1.000
_cell.length_b   1.000
_cell.length_c   1.000
_cell.angle_alpha   90.00
_cell.angle_beta   90.00
_cell.angle_gamma   90.00
#
_symmetry.space_group_name_H-M   'P 1'
#
loop_
_entity.id
_entity.type
_entity.pdbx_description
1 polymer ?
#
loop_
_entity_poly.entity_id
_entity_poly.type
_entity_poly.pdbx_seq_one_letter_code
_entity_poly.pdbx_strand_id
1 'polypeptide(L)'
;MVRKEPGTTYMRLIDIHTHGIGGYDTRTDDEKDIINMAEIQDSCGVSEIIPTIYPDTIKIMRDNMTAVKRAMDIQKARLSLLFSSIREGNKGGTRGSSAFIHGVHLEGPFLNPERCGALKAASFIRSTEYNLQSLIDGFEDIVKIITIAPETDEAIRLIRKISDMGIIASMGHSDASYTEAEAGFNAGAKGITHIFNAMRGIHHREPGIAVFGLLNKEIYIEVIADPFHIHPKTVELIFRTKNQDRIILVSDSVKGTKASYKAAAEGIINQSGRLQGGAMTLTEASKRLIEIGFDELMINNCVTRNPSAYLYKG
;
A
#
# COMPACT_ATOMS: atom_id res chain seq x y z
N MET A 1 7.22 30.26 -3.58
CA MET A 1 7.54 30.28 -2.13
C MET A 1 6.24 30.50 -1.35
N VAL A 2 5.62 29.43 -0.87
CA VAL A 2 4.46 29.53 0.03
C VAL A 2 5.00 29.78 1.44
N ARG A 3 4.63 30.92 2.05
CA ARG A 3 5.02 31.22 3.45
C ARG A 3 4.33 30.24 4.38
N LYS A 4 5.14 29.51 5.15
CA LYS A 4 4.67 28.60 6.22
C LYS A 4 4.12 29.44 7.37
N GLU A 5 2.85 29.24 7.73
CA GLU A 5 2.30 29.82 8.96
C GLU A 5 2.83 29.08 10.18
N PRO A 6 3.22 29.77 11.26
CA PRO A 6 3.68 29.15 12.49
C PRO A 6 2.46 28.57 13.26
N GLY A 7 2.42 27.25 13.43
CA GLY A 7 1.40 26.54 14.22
C GLY A 7 0.73 25.36 13.57
N THR A 8 1.01 25.05 12.32
CA THR A 8 0.44 23.87 11.63
C THR A 8 1.16 22.61 12.13
N THR A 9 0.50 21.84 12.98
CA THR A 9 0.93 20.47 13.30
C THR A 9 0.84 19.67 12.00
N TYR A 10 1.97 19.35 11.38
CA TYR A 10 1.99 18.52 10.17
C TYR A 10 1.49 17.14 10.54
N MET A 11 0.33 16.77 10.00
CA MET A 11 -0.13 15.39 10.07
C MET A 11 0.85 14.52 9.29
N ARG A 12 1.31 13.44 9.91
CA ARG A 12 2.18 12.45 9.28
C ARG A 12 1.30 11.49 8.47
N LEU A 13 1.10 11.79 7.19
CA LEU A 13 0.40 10.89 6.28
C LEU A 13 1.27 9.67 6.00
N ILE A 14 0.67 8.48 6.08
CA ILE A 14 1.32 7.18 5.86
C ILE A 14 0.64 6.51 4.69
N ASP A 15 1.39 6.28 3.61
CA ASP A 15 0.92 5.51 2.46
C ASP A 15 1.53 4.11 2.46
N ILE A 16 0.72 3.10 2.74
CA ILE A 16 1.17 1.72 2.86
C ILE A 16 1.09 0.93 1.55
N HIS A 17 0.61 1.59 0.47
CA HIS A 17 0.46 0.96 -0.83
C HIS A 17 0.76 1.97 -1.94
N THR A 18 1.99 1.94 -2.46
CA THR A 18 2.47 2.85 -3.51
C THR A 18 3.55 2.17 -4.34
N HIS A 19 3.32 2.05 -5.64
CA HIS A 19 4.24 1.41 -6.59
C HIS A 19 5.21 2.38 -7.26
N GLY A 20 4.83 3.65 -7.34
CA GLY A 20 5.64 4.66 -8.01
C GLY A 20 4.96 6.02 -8.03
N ILE A 21 5.69 7.04 -8.47
CA ILE A 21 5.18 8.41 -8.64
C ILE A 21 6.15 9.24 -9.49
N GLY A 22 5.63 10.17 -10.29
CA GLY A 22 6.45 11.20 -10.94
C GLY A 22 7.52 10.67 -11.91
N GLY A 23 7.27 9.51 -12.52
CA GLY A 23 8.21 8.88 -13.45
C GLY A 23 9.09 7.80 -12.83
N TYR A 24 9.07 7.60 -11.51
CA TYR A 24 9.79 6.56 -10.79
C TYR A 24 8.88 5.41 -10.38
N ASP A 25 9.43 4.19 -10.25
CA ASP A 25 8.68 2.95 -10.04
C ASP A 25 9.53 1.97 -9.22
N THR A 26 8.89 1.11 -8.44
CA THR A 26 9.55 0.05 -7.67
C THR A 26 10.11 -1.10 -8.54
N ARG A 27 9.82 -1.13 -9.83
CA ARG A 27 10.46 -2.03 -10.83
C ARG A 27 11.83 -1.50 -11.21
N THR A 28 12.73 -1.43 -10.25
CA THR A 28 14.09 -0.89 -10.41
C THR A 28 15.07 -1.67 -9.54
N ASP A 29 16.32 -1.70 -9.95
CA ASP A 29 17.47 -2.16 -9.15
C ASP A 29 18.35 -0.98 -8.66
N ASP A 30 17.97 0.26 -8.98
CA ASP A 30 18.64 1.50 -8.56
C ASP A 30 17.93 2.14 -7.35
N GLU A 31 18.62 2.21 -6.23
CA GLU A 31 18.12 2.86 -5.01
C GLU A 31 17.79 4.34 -5.17
N LYS A 32 18.36 5.01 -6.19
CA LYS A 32 18.05 6.43 -6.48
C LYS A 32 16.61 6.62 -6.93
N ASP A 33 16.05 5.69 -7.69
CA ASP A 33 14.64 5.75 -8.11
C ASP A 33 13.74 5.73 -6.89
N ILE A 34 14.04 4.87 -5.90
CA ILE A 34 13.29 4.76 -4.66
C ILE A 34 13.42 6.03 -3.80
N ILE A 35 14.61 6.61 -3.73
CA ILE A 35 14.83 7.90 -3.05
C ILE A 35 14.06 9.03 -3.73
N ASN A 36 14.12 9.14 -5.06
CA ASN A 36 13.37 10.13 -5.82
C ASN A 36 11.85 9.97 -5.62
N MET A 37 11.36 8.74 -5.63
CA MET A 37 9.97 8.43 -5.31
C MET A 37 9.59 8.94 -3.91
N ALA A 38 10.43 8.69 -2.89
CA ALA A 38 10.20 9.14 -1.52
C ALA A 38 10.26 10.68 -1.39
N GLU A 39 11.13 11.35 -2.15
CA GLU A 39 11.23 12.82 -2.18
C GLU A 39 9.98 13.45 -2.82
N ILE A 40 9.45 12.85 -3.90
CA ILE A 40 8.20 13.32 -4.53
C ILE A 40 7.00 13.08 -3.60
N GLN A 41 6.92 11.93 -2.93
CA GLN A 41 5.87 11.64 -1.95
C GLN A 41 5.86 12.67 -0.81
N ASP A 42 7.01 13.01 -0.26
CA ASP A 42 7.13 14.07 0.76
C ASP A 42 6.68 15.44 0.23
N SER A 43 7.06 15.79 -0.99
CA SER A 43 6.62 17.03 -1.64
C SER A 43 5.11 17.10 -1.84
N CYS A 44 4.45 15.94 -1.93
CA CYS A 44 3.00 15.79 -1.99
C CYS A 44 2.34 15.72 -0.60
N GLY A 45 3.11 15.82 0.49
CA GLY A 45 2.61 15.83 1.89
C GLY A 45 2.53 14.45 2.54
N VAL A 46 3.02 13.39 1.89
CA VAL A 46 3.12 12.04 2.47
C VAL A 46 4.46 11.93 3.20
N SER A 47 4.40 11.68 4.50
CA SER A 47 5.60 11.67 5.37
C SER A 47 6.25 10.28 5.48
N GLU A 48 5.49 9.24 5.27
CA GLU A 48 5.90 7.85 5.48
C GLU A 48 5.31 6.97 4.37
N ILE A 49 6.13 6.05 3.82
CA ILE A 49 5.71 5.15 2.75
C ILE A 49 6.15 3.72 2.99
N ILE A 50 5.40 2.78 2.42
CA ILE A 50 5.82 1.39 2.22
C ILE A 50 5.80 1.12 0.71
N PRO A 51 6.95 1.26 0.01
CA PRO A 51 7.04 0.94 -1.41
C PRO A 51 6.52 -0.47 -1.70
N THR A 52 5.63 -0.58 -2.68
CA THR A 52 4.95 -1.83 -3.04
C THR A 52 5.62 -2.47 -4.25
N ILE A 53 6.10 -3.70 -4.06
CA ILE A 53 6.77 -4.48 -5.10
C ILE A 53 5.73 -5.27 -5.88
N TYR A 54 5.72 -5.07 -7.20
CA TYR A 54 4.87 -5.83 -8.12
C TYR A 54 5.27 -7.32 -8.18
N PRO A 55 4.33 -8.22 -8.47
CA PRO A 55 4.66 -9.62 -8.75
C PRO A 55 5.47 -9.75 -10.04
N ASP A 56 6.57 -10.47 -9.94
CA ASP A 56 7.44 -10.85 -11.05
C ASP A 56 8.17 -12.15 -10.66
N THR A 57 9.20 -12.58 -11.39
CA THR A 57 10.05 -13.69 -10.97
C THR A 57 10.66 -13.39 -9.59
N ILE A 58 10.86 -14.41 -8.77
CA ILE A 58 11.49 -14.28 -7.44
C ILE A 58 12.79 -13.45 -7.53
N LYS A 59 13.59 -13.68 -8.57
CA LYS A 59 14.85 -12.93 -8.77
C LYS A 59 14.58 -11.42 -8.92
N ILE A 60 13.67 -11.02 -9.80
CA ILE A 60 13.34 -9.61 -10.06
C ILE A 60 12.76 -8.96 -8.80
N MET A 61 11.83 -9.62 -8.10
CA MET A 61 11.27 -9.09 -6.86
C MET A 61 12.37 -8.88 -5.79
N ARG A 62 13.33 -9.78 -5.68
CA ARG A 62 14.47 -9.64 -4.77
C ARG A 62 15.42 -8.52 -5.17
N ASP A 63 15.68 -8.34 -6.47
CA ASP A 63 16.48 -7.21 -6.98
C ASP A 63 15.78 -5.87 -6.62
N ASN A 64 14.46 -5.77 -6.81
CA ASN A 64 13.67 -4.59 -6.43
C ASN A 64 13.68 -4.36 -4.88
N MET A 65 13.52 -5.40 -4.06
CA MET A 65 13.65 -5.28 -2.61
C MET A 65 15.06 -4.82 -2.19
N THR A 66 16.09 -5.24 -2.91
CA THR A 66 17.47 -4.79 -2.67
C THR A 66 17.62 -3.28 -2.90
N ALA A 67 17.02 -2.73 -3.96
CA ALA A 67 17.00 -1.29 -4.19
C ALA A 67 16.31 -0.53 -3.04
N VAL A 68 15.16 -1.03 -2.55
CA VAL A 68 14.48 -0.44 -1.40
C VAL A 68 15.35 -0.53 -0.14
N LYS A 69 15.97 -1.68 0.15
CA LYS A 69 16.85 -1.86 1.33
C LYS A 69 18.02 -0.88 1.32
N ARG A 70 18.67 -0.70 0.17
CA ARG A 70 19.74 0.31 -0.01
C ARG A 70 19.22 1.74 0.19
N ALA A 71 18.05 2.08 -0.34
CA ALA A 71 17.44 3.39 -0.13
C ALA A 71 17.15 3.66 1.36
N MET A 72 16.66 2.66 2.11
CA MET A 72 16.47 2.74 3.56
C MET A 72 17.79 2.99 4.29
N ASP A 73 18.87 2.32 3.90
CA ASP A 73 20.19 2.51 4.51
C ASP A 73 20.74 3.92 4.25
N ILE A 74 20.54 4.47 3.05
CA ILE A 74 20.87 5.85 2.73
C ILE A 74 20.08 6.83 3.61
N GLN A 75 18.78 6.61 3.80
CA GLN A 75 17.96 7.46 4.69
C GLN A 75 18.45 7.39 6.15
N LYS A 76 18.77 6.22 6.66
CA LYS A 76 19.33 6.03 8.01
C LYS A 76 20.65 6.77 8.18
N ALA A 77 21.56 6.67 7.19
CA ALA A 77 22.84 7.36 7.22
C ALA A 77 22.66 8.90 7.21
N ARG A 78 21.77 9.42 6.36
CA ARG A 78 21.45 10.87 6.30
C ARG A 78 20.91 11.38 7.65
N LEU A 79 20.01 10.62 8.32
CA LEU A 79 19.47 10.95 9.63
C LEU A 79 20.56 10.95 10.72
N SER A 80 21.45 9.97 10.72
CA SER A 80 22.57 9.89 11.67
C SER A 80 23.50 11.10 11.55
N LEU A 81 23.87 11.51 10.34
CA LEU A 81 24.67 12.70 10.09
C LEU A 81 23.98 13.99 10.55
N LEU A 82 22.67 14.10 10.33
CA LEU A 82 21.88 15.24 10.78
C LEU A 82 21.87 15.36 12.32
N PHE A 83 21.66 14.25 13.04
CA PHE A 83 21.70 14.25 14.51
C PHE A 83 23.10 14.58 15.07
N SER A 84 24.17 14.13 14.42
CA SER A 84 25.54 14.47 14.80
C SER A 84 25.81 15.97 14.62
N SER A 85 25.43 16.55 13.48
CA SER A 85 25.57 17.99 13.19
C SER A 85 24.78 18.87 14.18
N ILE A 86 23.56 18.46 14.57
CA ILE A 86 22.76 19.18 15.57
C ILE A 86 23.44 19.16 16.95
N ARG A 87 24.03 18.02 17.37
CA ARG A 87 24.77 17.90 18.63
C ARG A 87 26.02 18.79 18.68
N GLU A 88 26.65 19.00 17.53
CA GLU A 88 27.83 19.89 17.37
C GLU A 88 27.48 21.38 17.26
N GLY A 89 26.18 21.75 17.40
CA GLY A 89 25.71 23.14 17.38
C GLY A 89 25.62 23.76 15.97
N ASN A 90 25.77 22.99 14.92
CA ASN A 90 25.64 23.46 13.55
C ASN A 90 24.17 23.65 13.15
N LYS A 91 23.71 24.90 13.03
CA LYS A 91 22.33 25.27 12.68
C LYS A 91 21.98 25.13 11.20
N GLY A 92 22.83 24.50 10.38
CA GLY A 92 22.78 24.58 8.90
C GLY A 92 22.42 23.32 8.12
N GLY A 93 21.97 22.26 8.75
CA GLY A 93 21.51 21.08 8.02
C GLY A 93 20.09 21.27 7.51
N THR A 94 19.92 21.64 6.23
CA THR A 94 18.60 21.48 5.56
C THR A 94 18.28 20.00 5.54
N ARG A 95 17.23 19.60 6.26
CA ARG A 95 16.61 18.28 6.14
C ARG A 95 16.23 18.12 4.65
N GLY A 96 16.99 17.33 3.88
CA GLY A 96 16.49 16.87 2.60
C GLY A 96 15.17 16.16 2.93
N SER A 97 14.05 16.75 2.53
CA SER A 97 12.76 16.21 2.88
C SER A 97 12.46 15.04 1.94
N SER A 98 12.41 13.85 2.50
CA SER A 98 11.91 12.64 1.81
C SER A 98 11.00 11.89 2.75
N ALA A 99 9.94 11.28 2.21
CA ALA A 99 9.09 10.38 2.98
C ALA A 99 9.93 9.24 3.55
N PHE A 100 9.70 8.89 4.81
CA PHE A 100 10.44 7.81 5.47
C PHE A 100 9.97 6.45 4.92
N ILE A 101 10.92 5.58 4.55
CA ILE A 101 10.65 4.24 4.02
C ILE A 101 10.71 3.25 5.19
N HIS A 102 9.56 2.63 5.52
CA HIS A 102 9.44 1.68 6.64
C HIS A 102 9.82 0.24 6.28
N GLY A 103 9.85 -0.09 5.01
CA GLY A 103 10.07 -1.44 4.48
C GLY A 103 9.38 -1.61 3.15
N VAL A 104 8.95 -2.82 2.81
CA VAL A 104 8.27 -3.14 1.57
C VAL A 104 6.92 -3.81 1.81
N HIS A 105 5.97 -3.55 0.92
CA HIS A 105 4.77 -4.32 0.72
C HIS A 105 4.96 -5.19 -0.54
N LEU A 106 4.78 -6.50 -0.44
CA LEU A 106 4.79 -7.40 -1.59
C LEU A 106 3.35 -7.59 -2.06
N GLU A 107 2.97 -7.00 -3.20
CA GLU A 107 1.67 -7.26 -3.81
C GLU A 107 1.70 -8.59 -4.58
N GLY A 108 1.54 -9.68 -3.86
CA GLY A 108 1.74 -11.03 -4.36
C GLY A 108 3.17 -11.54 -4.09
N PRO A 109 3.61 -12.56 -4.82
CA PRO A 109 3.07 -13.16 -6.06
C PRO A 109 2.05 -14.31 -5.85
N PHE A 110 1.53 -14.52 -4.66
CA PHE A 110 0.62 -15.61 -4.28
C PHE A 110 -0.84 -15.22 -4.52
N LEU A 111 -1.19 -14.88 -5.76
CA LEU A 111 -2.45 -14.26 -6.17
C LEU A 111 -3.26 -15.17 -7.08
N ASN A 112 -4.57 -14.88 -7.23
CA ASN A 112 -5.44 -15.58 -8.15
C ASN A 112 -5.31 -15.02 -9.58
N PRO A 113 -4.91 -15.82 -10.59
CA PRO A 113 -4.76 -15.36 -11.97
C PRO A 113 -6.05 -14.79 -12.59
N GLU A 114 -7.22 -15.24 -12.15
CA GLU A 114 -8.52 -14.72 -12.63
C GLU A 114 -8.82 -13.31 -12.12
N ARG A 115 -8.13 -12.91 -11.04
CA ARG A 115 -8.26 -11.60 -10.40
C ARG A 115 -6.98 -10.76 -10.51
N CYS A 116 -6.25 -10.93 -11.60
CA CYS A 116 -4.97 -10.24 -11.80
C CYS A 116 -5.10 -8.70 -11.92
N GLY A 117 -6.27 -8.15 -12.25
CA GLY A 117 -6.40 -6.71 -12.47
C GLY A 117 -5.48 -6.23 -13.60
N ALA A 118 -4.61 -5.27 -13.32
CA ALA A 118 -3.58 -4.79 -14.24
C ALA A 118 -2.24 -5.55 -14.14
N LEU A 119 -2.10 -6.43 -13.15
CA LEU A 119 -0.90 -7.25 -12.94
C LEU A 119 -0.78 -8.35 -14.02
N LYS A 120 0.42 -8.88 -14.18
CA LYS A 120 0.68 -9.98 -15.13
C LYS A 120 0.40 -11.32 -14.45
N ALA A 121 -0.70 -11.99 -14.76
CA ALA A 121 -1.05 -13.29 -14.19
C ALA A 121 0.05 -14.35 -14.33
N ALA A 122 0.87 -14.28 -15.39
CA ALA A 122 2.01 -15.19 -15.60
C ALA A 122 3.15 -15.02 -14.55
N SER A 123 3.12 -13.95 -13.76
CA SER A 123 4.07 -13.72 -12.67
C SER A 123 3.60 -14.32 -11.34
N PHE A 124 2.39 -14.88 -11.28
CA PHE A 124 1.87 -15.47 -10.06
C PHE A 124 2.40 -16.88 -9.87
N ILE A 125 2.74 -17.22 -8.64
CA ILE A 125 3.32 -18.51 -8.29
C ILE A 125 2.52 -19.19 -7.17
N ARG A 126 2.71 -20.50 -7.01
CA ARG A 126 1.99 -21.27 -5.98
C ARG A 126 2.33 -20.78 -4.57
N SER A 127 1.34 -20.77 -3.69
CA SER A 127 1.39 -20.33 -2.29
C SER A 127 2.07 -21.38 -1.40
N THR A 128 3.36 -21.66 -1.63
CA THR A 128 4.13 -22.65 -0.86
C THR A 128 5.13 -21.99 0.09
N GLU A 129 5.44 -22.65 1.21
CA GLU A 129 6.47 -22.17 2.13
C GLU A 129 7.85 -22.07 1.47
N TYR A 130 8.17 -22.97 0.53
CA TYR A 130 9.39 -22.91 -0.25
C TYR A 130 9.49 -21.62 -1.08
N ASN A 131 8.42 -21.26 -1.78
CA ASN A 131 8.38 -20.04 -2.57
C ASN A 131 8.44 -18.80 -1.70
N LEU A 132 7.73 -18.78 -0.56
CA LEU A 132 7.82 -17.69 0.42
C LEU A 132 9.26 -17.52 0.91
N GLN A 133 9.87 -18.60 1.41
CA GLN A 133 11.26 -18.55 1.92
C GLN A 133 12.23 -18.09 0.84
N SER A 134 12.12 -18.63 -0.38
CA SER A 134 12.97 -18.24 -1.52
C SER A 134 12.83 -16.77 -1.87
N LEU A 135 11.64 -16.19 -1.68
CA LEU A 135 11.35 -14.79 -1.96
C LEU A 135 11.94 -13.84 -0.91
N ILE A 136 11.72 -14.13 0.40
CA ILE A 136 11.98 -13.17 1.47
C ILE A 136 13.27 -13.45 2.26
N ASP A 137 13.99 -14.54 2.00
CA ASP A 137 15.23 -14.89 2.71
C ASP A 137 16.25 -13.74 2.67
N GLY A 138 16.64 -13.22 3.86
CA GLY A 138 17.49 -12.04 4.03
C GLY A 138 16.78 -10.68 3.85
N PHE A 139 15.44 -10.68 3.72
CA PHE A 139 14.61 -9.47 3.65
C PHE A 139 13.51 -9.44 4.73
N GLU A 140 13.48 -10.40 5.65
CA GLU A 140 12.46 -10.55 6.69
C GLU A 140 12.32 -9.27 7.54
N ASP A 141 13.41 -8.55 7.73
CA ASP A 141 13.48 -7.33 8.51
C ASP A 141 12.75 -6.14 7.83
N ILE A 142 12.68 -6.14 6.49
CA ILE A 142 12.08 -5.06 5.72
C ILE A 142 10.71 -5.39 5.13
N VAL A 143 10.35 -6.69 4.96
CA VAL A 143 9.02 -7.07 4.46
C VAL A 143 7.98 -6.83 5.55
N LYS A 144 7.04 -5.91 5.32
CA LYS A 144 6.00 -5.53 6.28
C LYS A 144 4.64 -6.11 5.96
N ILE A 145 4.28 -6.15 4.68
CA ILE A 145 2.98 -6.62 4.20
C ILE A 145 3.20 -7.56 3.01
N ILE A 146 2.42 -8.63 2.95
CA ILE A 146 2.32 -9.51 1.78
C ILE A 146 0.85 -9.66 1.41
N THR A 147 0.50 -9.27 0.17
CA THR A 147 -0.84 -9.53 -0.39
C THR A 147 -0.90 -10.96 -0.93
N ILE A 148 -1.95 -11.69 -0.55
CA ILE A 148 -2.17 -13.10 -0.89
C ILE A 148 -3.65 -13.38 -1.14
N ALA A 149 -3.97 -14.24 -2.10
CA ALA A 149 -5.33 -14.72 -2.36
C ALA A 149 -5.62 -15.96 -1.49
N PRO A 150 -6.55 -15.89 -0.51
CA PRO A 150 -6.74 -16.94 0.49
C PRO A 150 -7.33 -18.23 -0.06
N GLU A 151 -7.99 -18.19 -1.22
CA GLU A 151 -8.61 -19.37 -1.88
C GLU A 151 -7.61 -20.20 -2.69
N THR A 152 -6.38 -19.73 -2.90
CA THR A 152 -5.39 -20.51 -3.66
C THR A 152 -4.83 -21.67 -2.84
N ASP A 153 -4.34 -22.71 -3.54
CA ASP A 153 -3.78 -23.89 -2.90
C ASP A 153 -2.74 -23.53 -1.84
N GLU A 154 -2.83 -24.13 -0.66
CA GLU A 154 -1.94 -23.92 0.49
C GLU A 154 -1.94 -22.48 1.08
N ALA A 155 -2.72 -21.54 0.55
CA ALA A 155 -2.69 -20.14 0.98
C ALA A 155 -3.02 -19.96 2.47
N ILE A 156 -3.98 -20.70 3.00
CA ILE A 156 -4.35 -20.63 4.43
C ILE A 156 -3.16 -21.00 5.33
N ARG A 157 -2.38 -22.02 4.96
CA ARG A 157 -1.16 -22.39 5.67
C ARG A 157 -0.10 -21.31 5.55
N LEU A 158 0.03 -20.72 4.34
CA LEU A 158 1.01 -19.68 4.08
C LEU A 158 0.67 -18.38 4.83
N ILE A 159 -0.61 -17.99 4.90
CA ILE A 159 -1.10 -16.85 5.70
C ILE A 159 -0.68 -17.02 7.16
N ARG A 160 -0.88 -18.21 7.76
CA ARG A 160 -0.45 -18.49 9.12
C ARG A 160 1.05 -18.32 9.28
N LYS A 161 1.83 -18.90 8.36
CA LYS A 161 3.29 -18.77 8.37
C LYS A 161 3.75 -17.31 8.28
N ILE A 162 3.17 -16.49 7.39
CA ILE A 162 3.45 -15.07 7.25
C ILE A 162 3.14 -14.33 8.56
N SER A 163 1.98 -14.63 9.16
CA SER A 163 1.56 -14.04 10.45
C SER A 163 2.50 -14.42 11.59
N ASP A 164 2.91 -15.68 11.68
CA ASP A 164 3.85 -16.20 12.70
C ASP A 164 5.25 -15.54 12.61
N MET A 165 5.62 -15.07 11.41
CA MET A 165 6.85 -14.29 11.19
C MET A 165 6.72 -12.81 11.59
N GLY A 166 5.53 -12.36 12.04
CA GLY A 166 5.26 -10.97 12.35
C GLY A 166 5.07 -10.09 11.11
N ILE A 167 4.92 -10.68 9.94
CA ILE A 167 4.61 -10.00 8.69
C ILE A 167 3.08 -9.95 8.53
N ILE A 168 2.55 -8.83 8.06
CA ILE A 168 1.12 -8.67 7.84
C ILE A 168 0.71 -9.42 6.56
N ALA A 169 -0.17 -10.42 6.69
CA ALA A 169 -0.88 -10.97 5.54
C ALA A 169 -2.09 -10.11 5.22
N SER A 170 -2.18 -9.57 4.00
CA SER A 170 -3.32 -8.83 3.47
C SER A 170 -3.97 -9.63 2.34
N MET A 171 -5.29 -9.82 2.38
CA MET A 171 -5.98 -10.60 1.35
C MET A 171 -6.36 -9.70 0.17
N GLY A 172 -6.03 -10.11 -1.06
CA GLY A 172 -6.32 -9.33 -2.25
C GLY A 172 -6.04 -10.09 -3.53
N HIS A 173 -6.40 -9.51 -4.69
CA HIS A 173 -6.34 -10.18 -6.00
C HIS A 173 -6.95 -11.58 -5.94
N SER A 174 -8.19 -11.64 -5.46
CA SER A 174 -8.80 -12.86 -4.92
C SER A 174 -10.24 -13.04 -5.41
N ASP A 175 -10.58 -14.25 -5.78
CA ASP A 175 -11.96 -14.67 -6.04
C ASP A 175 -12.60 -15.37 -4.84
N ALA A 176 -12.04 -15.19 -3.64
CA ALA A 176 -12.51 -15.85 -2.44
C ALA A 176 -14.00 -15.59 -2.17
N SER A 177 -14.71 -16.65 -1.82
CA SER A 177 -16.01 -16.59 -1.18
C SER A 177 -15.89 -15.96 0.23
N TYR A 178 -17.02 -15.63 0.83
CA TYR A 178 -17.06 -15.16 2.22
C TYR A 178 -16.36 -16.13 3.19
N THR A 179 -16.62 -17.43 3.05
CA THR A 179 -16.05 -18.48 3.93
C THR A 179 -14.54 -18.63 3.75
N GLU A 180 -14.04 -18.53 2.52
CA GLU A 180 -12.59 -18.59 2.26
C GLU A 180 -11.86 -17.34 2.81
N ALA A 181 -12.48 -16.17 2.70
CA ALA A 181 -11.95 -14.95 3.32
C ALA A 181 -11.95 -15.04 4.85
N GLU A 182 -13.01 -15.60 5.46
CA GLU A 182 -13.09 -15.88 6.89
C GLU A 182 -12.01 -16.88 7.34
N ALA A 183 -11.74 -17.92 6.56
CA ALA A 183 -10.65 -18.85 6.82
C ALA A 183 -9.28 -18.17 6.78
N GLY A 184 -9.06 -17.26 5.81
CA GLY A 184 -7.84 -16.44 5.74
C GLY A 184 -7.67 -15.52 6.96
N PHE A 185 -8.74 -14.88 7.41
CA PHE A 185 -8.72 -14.07 8.63
C PHE A 185 -8.42 -14.93 9.88
N ASN A 186 -9.06 -16.08 10.02
CA ASN A 186 -8.81 -17.00 11.12
C ASN A 186 -7.40 -17.61 11.09
N ALA A 187 -6.75 -17.63 9.94
CA ALA A 187 -5.34 -18.02 9.80
C ALA A 187 -4.36 -16.89 10.16
N GLY A 188 -4.83 -15.66 10.39
CA GLY A 188 -4.01 -14.54 10.84
C GLY A 188 -3.91 -13.39 9.86
N ALA A 189 -4.65 -13.39 8.74
CA ALA A 189 -4.71 -12.22 7.87
C ALA A 189 -5.31 -11.01 8.61
N LYS A 190 -4.66 -9.84 8.48
CA LYS A 190 -5.06 -8.61 9.17
C LYS A 190 -5.67 -7.56 8.25
N GLY A 191 -5.52 -7.70 6.93
CA GLY A 191 -5.96 -6.71 5.96
C GLY A 191 -6.64 -7.30 4.73
N ILE A 192 -7.32 -6.41 4.02
CA ILE A 192 -7.80 -6.61 2.65
C ILE A 192 -7.22 -5.48 1.81
N THR A 193 -6.44 -5.86 0.81
CA THR A 193 -5.77 -4.95 -0.12
C THR A 193 -6.82 -4.33 -1.05
N HIS A 194 -6.80 -3.01 -1.22
CA HIS A 194 -7.63 -2.19 -2.12
C HIS A 194 -9.03 -2.77 -2.42
N ILE A 195 -9.86 -2.85 -1.36
CA ILE A 195 -11.20 -3.46 -1.40
C ILE A 195 -12.00 -3.06 -2.67
N PHE A 196 -12.72 -4.02 -3.25
CA PHE A 196 -13.46 -3.97 -4.52
C PHE A 196 -12.60 -4.04 -5.79
N ASN A 197 -11.30 -3.74 -5.74
CA ASN A 197 -10.44 -3.81 -6.91
C ASN A 197 -9.84 -5.22 -7.05
N ALA A 198 -9.91 -5.79 -8.25
CA ALA A 198 -9.37 -7.11 -8.56
C ALA A 198 -9.81 -8.21 -7.57
N MET A 199 -11.07 -8.21 -7.12
CA MET A 199 -11.59 -9.22 -6.20
C MET A 199 -13.07 -9.55 -6.44
N ARG A 200 -13.56 -10.63 -5.78
CA ARG A 200 -14.99 -10.94 -5.78
C ARG A 200 -15.75 -9.90 -4.98
N GLY A 201 -16.69 -9.22 -5.65
CA GLY A 201 -17.51 -8.15 -5.10
C GLY A 201 -18.74 -8.65 -4.32
N ILE A 202 -19.76 -7.79 -4.29
CA ILE A 202 -21.05 -8.07 -3.64
C ILE A 202 -21.93 -8.88 -4.59
N HIS A 203 -22.32 -10.08 -4.17
CA HIS A 203 -23.35 -10.86 -4.84
C HIS A 203 -24.35 -11.38 -3.80
N HIS A 204 -25.66 -11.27 -4.08
CA HIS A 204 -26.73 -11.47 -3.10
C HIS A 204 -26.88 -12.91 -2.58
N ARG A 205 -26.40 -13.91 -3.31
CA ARG A 205 -26.42 -15.33 -2.91
C ARG A 205 -25.03 -15.89 -2.57
N GLU A 206 -23.99 -15.29 -3.14
CA GLU A 206 -22.60 -15.75 -3.02
C GLU A 206 -21.71 -14.56 -2.67
N PRO A 207 -21.82 -14.05 -1.42
CA PRO A 207 -21.01 -12.94 -1.00
C PRO A 207 -19.52 -13.31 -1.05
N GLY A 208 -18.70 -12.38 -1.58
CA GLY A 208 -17.28 -12.57 -1.70
C GLY A 208 -16.48 -11.88 -0.59
N ILE A 209 -15.18 -11.91 -0.77
CA ILE A 209 -14.19 -11.28 0.12
C ILE A 209 -14.50 -9.80 0.42
N ALA A 210 -15.04 -9.03 -0.54
CA ALA A 210 -15.42 -7.64 -0.31
C ALA A 210 -16.52 -7.52 0.76
N VAL A 211 -17.52 -8.43 0.76
CA VAL A 211 -18.58 -8.44 1.78
C VAL A 211 -18.01 -8.84 3.14
N PHE A 212 -17.12 -9.85 3.18
CA PHE A 212 -16.41 -10.21 4.40
C PHE A 212 -15.67 -8.99 4.99
N GLY A 213 -14.92 -8.29 4.15
CA GLY A 213 -14.15 -7.09 4.56
C GLY A 213 -15.02 -5.98 5.15
N LEU A 214 -16.20 -5.75 4.59
CA LEU A 214 -17.13 -4.75 5.09
C LEU A 214 -17.76 -5.13 6.44
N LEU A 215 -18.12 -6.41 6.62
CA LEU A 215 -18.89 -6.88 7.78
C LEU A 215 -18.00 -7.29 8.97
N ASN A 216 -16.82 -7.85 8.73
CA ASN A 216 -15.90 -8.21 9.80
C ASN A 216 -15.33 -6.91 10.44
N LYS A 217 -15.50 -6.78 11.76
CA LYS A 217 -15.18 -5.55 12.49
C LYS A 217 -13.69 -5.37 12.78
N GLU A 218 -12.90 -6.43 12.73
CA GLU A 218 -11.50 -6.44 13.17
C GLU A 218 -10.50 -6.30 12.01
N ILE A 219 -10.82 -6.87 10.84
CA ILE A 219 -9.94 -6.80 9.68
C ILE A 219 -9.83 -5.37 9.15
N TYR A 220 -8.64 -4.94 8.78
CA TYR A 220 -8.44 -3.66 8.10
C TYR A 220 -8.80 -3.79 6.62
N ILE A 221 -9.21 -2.69 6.01
CA ILE A 221 -9.43 -2.61 4.57
C ILE A 221 -8.69 -1.42 3.99
N GLU A 222 -7.98 -1.62 2.89
CA GLU A 222 -7.40 -0.54 2.09
C GLU A 222 -8.44 -0.03 1.08
N VAL A 223 -8.47 1.28 0.86
CA VAL A 223 -9.39 1.96 -0.06
C VAL A 223 -8.62 2.92 -0.95
N ILE A 224 -8.66 2.69 -2.26
CA ILE A 224 -8.18 3.66 -3.25
C ILE A 224 -9.31 4.67 -3.48
N ALA A 225 -9.15 5.88 -2.96
CA ALA A 225 -10.24 6.86 -2.92
C ALA A 225 -10.28 7.80 -4.14
N ASP A 226 -9.61 7.46 -5.23
CA ASP A 226 -9.75 8.21 -6.48
C ASP A 226 -11.08 7.86 -7.21
N PRO A 227 -11.60 8.74 -8.08
CA PRO A 227 -12.91 8.56 -8.71
C PRO A 227 -12.93 7.47 -9.79
N PHE A 228 -11.76 6.97 -10.23
CA PHE A 228 -11.65 5.96 -11.29
C PHE A 228 -11.73 4.55 -10.74
N HIS A 229 -11.26 4.32 -9.50
CA HIS A 229 -11.25 3.02 -8.83
C HIS A 229 -12.56 2.75 -8.11
N ILE A 230 -13.08 3.72 -7.35
CA ILE A 230 -14.29 3.51 -6.55
C ILE A 230 -15.23 4.71 -6.70
N HIS A 231 -16.47 4.43 -7.10
CA HIS A 231 -17.51 5.45 -7.18
C HIS A 231 -17.78 6.07 -5.79
N PRO A 232 -18.01 7.39 -5.66
CA PRO A 232 -18.23 8.06 -4.36
C PRO A 232 -19.32 7.42 -3.50
N LYS A 233 -20.38 6.90 -4.10
CA LYS A 233 -21.45 6.18 -3.37
C LYS A 233 -21.01 4.84 -2.81
N THR A 234 -20.04 4.17 -3.44
CA THR A 234 -19.42 2.95 -2.90
C THR A 234 -18.49 3.31 -1.74
N VAL A 235 -17.75 4.41 -1.84
CA VAL A 235 -16.98 4.94 -0.69
C VAL A 235 -17.91 5.25 0.48
N GLU A 236 -19.05 5.91 0.25
CA GLU A 236 -20.05 6.16 1.28
C GLU A 236 -20.58 4.86 1.91
N LEU A 237 -20.83 3.81 1.11
CA LEU A 237 -21.21 2.49 1.61
C LEU A 237 -20.14 1.91 2.54
N ILE A 238 -18.87 1.98 2.15
CA ILE A 238 -17.73 1.53 2.97
C ILE A 238 -17.78 2.22 4.34
N PHE A 239 -17.82 3.54 4.37
CA PHE A 239 -17.78 4.31 5.62
C PHE A 239 -19.04 4.16 6.50
N ARG A 240 -20.18 3.80 5.92
CA ARG A 240 -21.41 3.47 6.66
C ARG A 240 -21.43 2.06 7.25
N THR A 241 -20.66 1.14 6.68
CA THR A 241 -20.73 -0.29 7.01
C THR A 241 -19.55 -0.73 7.88
N LYS A 242 -18.36 -0.23 7.54
CA LYS A 242 -17.09 -0.61 8.18
C LYS A 242 -16.78 0.25 9.40
N ASN A 243 -16.17 -0.36 10.43
CA ASN A 243 -15.58 0.38 11.54
C ASN A 243 -14.54 1.37 11.01
N GLN A 244 -14.70 2.64 11.33
CA GLN A 244 -13.86 3.71 10.79
C GLN A 244 -12.38 3.59 11.16
N ASP A 245 -12.06 2.98 12.32
CA ASP A 245 -10.69 2.70 12.77
C ASP A 245 -10.03 1.51 12.06
N ARG A 246 -10.74 0.87 11.14
CA ARG A 246 -10.29 -0.25 10.29
C ARG A 246 -10.25 0.11 8.80
N ILE A 247 -10.45 1.37 8.45
CA ILE A 247 -10.35 1.87 7.08
C ILE A 247 -9.00 2.56 6.91
N ILE A 248 -8.24 2.17 5.90
CA ILE A 248 -6.97 2.79 5.52
C ILE A 248 -7.13 3.32 4.10
N LEU A 249 -6.91 4.61 3.88
CA LEU A 249 -6.79 5.15 2.54
C LEU A 249 -5.37 4.91 2.04
N VAL A 250 -5.27 4.46 0.79
CA VAL A 250 -4.01 4.25 0.09
C VAL A 250 -4.05 4.96 -1.26
N SER A 251 -2.88 5.34 -1.78
CA SER A 251 -2.83 5.93 -3.12
C SER A 251 -2.87 4.87 -4.22
N ASP A 252 -2.25 3.73 -4.00
CA ASP A 252 -1.91 2.77 -5.05
C ASP A 252 -1.27 3.48 -6.25
N SER A 253 -0.48 4.53 -5.97
CA SER A 253 0.15 5.34 -6.98
C SER A 253 1.18 4.53 -7.77
N VAL A 254 1.31 4.86 -9.05
CA VAL A 254 2.19 4.19 -10.01
C VAL A 254 3.09 5.21 -10.72
N LYS A 255 4.04 4.75 -11.52
CA LYS A 255 4.96 5.59 -12.30
C LYS A 255 4.28 6.77 -13.00
N GLY A 256 3.05 6.58 -13.51
CA GLY A 256 2.26 7.58 -14.21
C GLY A 256 1.63 8.65 -13.30
N THR A 257 1.48 8.38 -12.01
CA THR A 257 0.91 9.33 -11.04
C THR A 257 1.81 10.55 -10.96
N LYS A 258 1.25 11.75 -11.13
CA LYS A 258 2.00 13.01 -11.21
C LYS A 258 3.00 13.12 -12.38
N ALA A 259 3.12 12.15 -13.25
CA ALA A 259 4.03 12.23 -14.40
C ALA A 259 3.45 13.03 -15.57
N SER A 260 2.12 13.10 -15.70
CA SER A 260 1.46 13.90 -16.74
C SER A 260 0.09 14.41 -16.31
N TYR A 261 -0.31 15.58 -16.86
CA TYR A 261 -1.64 16.16 -16.63
C TYR A 261 -2.79 15.25 -17.11
N LYS A 262 -2.55 14.48 -18.17
CA LYS A 262 -3.55 13.55 -18.75
C LYS A 262 -3.93 12.43 -17.78
N ALA A 263 -2.99 11.91 -17.02
CA ALA A 263 -3.23 10.87 -16.04
C ALA A 263 -4.24 11.28 -14.95
N ALA A 264 -4.20 12.55 -14.55
CA ALA A 264 -5.11 13.09 -13.55
C ALA A 264 -6.56 13.25 -14.05
N ALA A 265 -6.76 13.35 -15.37
CA ALA A 265 -8.07 13.61 -15.96
C ALA A 265 -8.82 12.32 -16.39
N GLU A 266 -8.10 11.27 -16.76
CA GLU A 266 -8.67 10.06 -17.41
C GLU A 266 -8.38 8.76 -16.63
N GLY A 267 -7.65 8.84 -15.50
CA GLY A 267 -7.09 7.67 -14.84
C GLY A 267 -5.85 7.13 -15.55
N ILE A 268 -5.10 6.27 -14.88
CA ILE A 268 -3.89 5.65 -15.45
C ILE A 268 -4.25 4.26 -15.94
N ILE A 269 -4.35 4.12 -17.25
CA ILE A 269 -4.73 2.87 -17.90
C ILE A 269 -3.56 2.25 -18.67
N ASN A 270 -3.50 0.92 -18.71
CA ASN A 270 -2.54 0.18 -19.53
C ASN A 270 -3.02 0.04 -20.98
N GLN A 271 -2.20 -0.59 -21.83
CA GLN A 271 -2.52 -0.81 -23.25
C GLN A 271 -3.79 -1.64 -23.48
N SER A 272 -4.22 -2.44 -22.50
CA SER A 272 -5.46 -3.23 -22.55
C SER A 272 -6.68 -2.49 -21.99
N GLY A 273 -6.56 -1.20 -21.65
CA GLY A 273 -7.65 -0.38 -21.12
C GLY A 273 -7.98 -0.63 -19.64
N ARG A 274 -7.14 -1.34 -18.89
CA ARG A 274 -7.32 -1.58 -17.44
C ARG A 274 -6.63 -0.50 -16.63
N LEU A 275 -7.24 -0.07 -15.52
CA LEU A 275 -6.60 0.81 -14.54
C LEU A 275 -5.35 0.13 -13.98
N GLN A 276 -4.22 0.86 -14.00
CA GLN A 276 -2.93 0.36 -13.51
C GLN A 276 -2.69 0.63 -12.04
N GLY A 277 -3.30 1.71 -11.52
CA GLY A 277 -3.17 2.19 -10.15
C GLY A 277 -3.70 3.61 -10.01
N GLY A 278 -3.58 4.20 -8.83
CA GLY A 278 -4.17 5.46 -8.47
C GLY A 278 -3.66 6.65 -9.28
N ALA A 279 -4.58 7.44 -9.80
CA ALA A 279 -4.28 8.66 -10.53
C ALA A 279 -4.00 9.87 -9.62
N MET A 280 -4.36 9.77 -8.34
CA MET A 280 -4.22 10.81 -7.31
C MET A 280 -3.20 10.40 -6.25
N THR A 281 -2.50 11.39 -5.69
CA THR A 281 -1.72 11.18 -4.46
C THR A 281 -2.66 10.95 -3.28
N LEU A 282 -2.15 10.36 -2.20
CA LEU A 282 -2.92 10.16 -0.98
C LEU A 282 -3.52 11.48 -0.44
N THR A 283 -2.75 12.56 -0.51
CA THR A 283 -3.18 13.91 -0.10
C THR A 283 -4.33 14.44 -0.97
N GLU A 284 -4.25 14.26 -2.29
CA GLU A 284 -5.31 14.71 -3.21
C GLU A 284 -6.58 13.90 -3.01
N ALA A 285 -6.47 12.57 -2.89
CA ALA A 285 -7.59 11.68 -2.63
C ALA A 285 -8.29 12.01 -1.29
N SER A 286 -7.52 12.28 -0.23
CA SER A 286 -8.05 12.67 1.08
C SER A 286 -8.79 14.01 1.00
N LYS A 287 -8.19 15.04 0.40
CA LYS A 287 -8.84 16.37 0.22
C LYS A 287 -10.13 16.24 -0.55
N ARG A 288 -10.13 15.47 -1.65
CA ARG A 288 -11.32 15.23 -2.45
C ARG A 288 -12.45 14.62 -1.62
N LEU A 289 -12.18 13.64 -0.75
CA LEU A 289 -13.22 13.07 0.11
C LEU A 289 -13.81 14.11 1.07
N ILE A 290 -12.98 14.96 1.66
CA ILE A 290 -13.44 16.07 2.52
C ILE A 290 -14.31 17.07 1.73
N GLU A 291 -13.88 17.46 0.53
CA GLU A 291 -14.61 18.38 -0.36
C GLU A 291 -16.00 17.86 -0.78
N ILE A 292 -16.15 16.54 -0.92
CA ILE A 292 -17.46 15.93 -1.24
C ILE A 292 -18.29 15.57 0.01
N GLY A 293 -17.85 16.00 1.21
CA GLY A 293 -18.65 16.01 2.44
C GLY A 293 -18.35 14.90 3.45
N PHE A 294 -17.23 14.17 3.32
CA PHE A 294 -16.79 13.26 4.39
C PHE A 294 -16.18 14.05 5.56
N ASP A 295 -16.35 13.53 6.77
CA ASP A 295 -15.78 14.14 7.98
C ASP A 295 -14.25 14.18 7.93
N GLU A 296 -13.68 15.37 8.14
CA GLU A 296 -12.25 15.61 8.03
C GLU A 296 -11.44 14.78 9.06
N LEU A 297 -11.90 14.70 10.31
CA LEU A 297 -11.20 13.94 11.34
C LEU A 297 -11.18 12.45 11.00
N MET A 298 -12.28 11.94 10.49
CA MET A 298 -12.41 10.56 10.04
C MET A 298 -11.42 10.26 8.90
N ILE A 299 -11.39 11.10 7.85
CA ILE A 299 -10.47 10.94 6.72
C ILE A 299 -9.01 11.04 7.18
N ASN A 300 -8.69 12.01 8.05
CA ASN A 300 -7.35 12.16 8.61
C ASN A 300 -6.91 10.92 9.40
N ASN A 301 -7.78 10.29 10.16
CA ASN A 301 -7.48 9.03 10.85
C ASN A 301 -7.17 7.89 9.86
N CYS A 302 -7.85 7.83 8.72
CA CYS A 302 -7.62 6.80 7.69
C CYS A 302 -6.25 6.88 7.01
N VAL A 303 -5.56 8.03 7.09
CA VAL A 303 -4.24 8.25 6.48
C VAL A 303 -3.12 8.46 7.52
N THR A 304 -3.44 8.40 8.81
CA THR A 304 -2.46 8.62 9.90
C THR A 304 -2.55 7.52 10.95
N ARG A 305 -3.57 7.57 11.80
CA ARG A 305 -3.73 6.69 12.96
C ARG A 305 -3.99 5.23 12.56
N ASN A 306 -4.86 5.02 11.58
CA ASN A 306 -5.26 3.67 11.20
C ASN A 306 -4.11 2.90 10.53
N PRO A 307 -3.37 3.46 9.52
CA PRO A 307 -2.21 2.76 8.98
C PRO A 307 -1.10 2.57 10.03
N SER A 308 -0.88 3.53 10.94
CA SER A 308 0.06 3.35 12.06
C SER A 308 -0.37 2.21 12.99
N ALA A 309 -1.66 2.11 13.34
CA ALA A 309 -2.17 1.02 14.17
C ALA A 309 -2.07 -0.34 13.47
N TYR A 310 -2.33 -0.38 12.16
CA TYR A 310 -2.19 -1.58 11.32
C TYR A 310 -0.76 -2.12 11.33
N LEU A 311 0.23 -1.22 11.21
CA LEU A 311 1.65 -1.59 11.14
C LEU A 311 2.26 -1.97 12.49
N TYR A 312 1.84 -1.33 13.61
CA TYR A 312 2.60 -1.38 14.87
C TYR A 312 1.82 -1.90 16.07
N LYS A 313 0.50 -2.12 15.98
CA LYS A 313 -0.33 -2.64 17.06
C LYS A 313 -0.82 -4.06 16.82
N GLY A 314 -0.19 -4.77 15.92
CA GLY A 314 -0.50 -6.14 15.60
C GLY A 314 -0.02 -7.16 16.61
#